data_37ebd6178221d2f10ab3afeacfc2b67a
#
_entry.id   37ebd6178221d2f10ab3afeacfc2b67a
#
_cell.length_a   1.000
_cell.length_b   1.000
_cell.length_c   1.000
_cell.angle_alpha   90.00
_cell.angle_beta   90.00
_cell.angle_gamma   90.00
#
_symmetry.space_group_name_H-M   'P 1'
#
loop_
_entity.id
_entity.type
_entity.pdbx_description
1 polymer ?
#
loop_
_entity_poly.entity_id
_entity_poly.type
_entity_poly.pdbx_seq_one_letter_code
_entity_poly.pdbx_strand_id
1 'polypeptide(L)'
;MGVLYKYGRQKIFTDILPTGNVARDIVIIPQILAKAIPVHNGNVSKIDKLVDYFYNYTDIELKKKVSRPDINNKISVPRANTTVTTINSYCFSNPFKFISLQAEKEITEQLKEFNDCCELDNYSTKLIETTEWSGVAGIGYKFVSKPNQRDLQDGRFFKTTSDIDPRNAFCVYANNIEQEKVLGVIFYQKSDVENGQNVTYYEYNVFTKWHQWLFRSSSTTNFTVYDNVGFNVNLGGGQLQYIDAYPLNPLLRGDESASETNASVIPLIEYLRKPDRTNDFEKSMLLMDAISVVLSSATDAVAQNVDYIFKFKNVDVGTWDEKTGVNEVLETIKRAIQEHILPINEIEGAQNQPDAEIMEIPLNQSEVRSLLDYLTEQLEESLFVPNRNTSSGGADTNSSVETRNGFRSLEDIAGIITSQAIKSEKEFIQCALEIGKQYENCPFKDLKAKDIGIKPMRNKIESLINSTQAFATMINSGVNRITAYVVSGLVADATDTAAMDKLERDENFQETVRQEVERQKAMNEVNQQQQNTSVEEIDVEENGNNQ
;
A
#
# COMPACT_ATOMS: atom_id res chain seq x y z
N MET A 1 4.21 -18.77 27.24
CA MET A 1 5.07 -19.07 26.08
C MET A 1 4.34 -18.61 24.83
N GLY A 2 4.77 -17.47 24.23
CA GLY A 2 4.20 -17.01 22.97
C GLY A 2 4.57 -17.98 21.86
N VAL A 3 3.59 -18.42 21.08
CA VAL A 3 3.82 -19.18 19.86
C VAL A 3 4.63 -18.27 18.93
N LEU A 4 5.88 -18.63 18.66
CA LEU A 4 6.70 -17.95 17.66
C LEU A 4 6.12 -18.26 16.29
N TYR A 5 5.29 -17.37 15.79
CA TYR A 5 4.81 -17.45 14.41
C TYR A 5 5.99 -17.29 13.45
N LYS A 6 6.16 -18.25 12.55
CA LYS A 6 7.20 -18.20 11.51
C LYS A 6 7.02 -16.96 10.62
N TYR A 7 5.78 -16.60 10.32
CA TYR A 7 5.37 -15.47 9.48
C TYR A 7 4.57 -14.45 10.29
N GLY A 8 4.46 -13.26 9.78
CA GLY A 8 3.70 -12.18 10.40
C GLY A 8 4.44 -11.47 11.55
N ARG A 9 3.92 -10.32 11.92
CA ARG A 9 4.45 -9.48 13.04
C ARG A 9 3.71 -9.85 14.30
N GLN A 10 4.46 -10.08 15.36
CA GLN A 10 3.89 -10.38 16.65
C GLN A 10 3.15 -9.16 17.20
N LYS A 11 1.92 -9.35 17.67
CA LYS A 11 1.16 -8.33 18.41
C LYS A 11 1.77 -8.17 19.81
N ILE A 12 1.94 -6.93 20.23
CA ILE A 12 2.58 -6.61 21.51
C ILE A 12 1.50 -6.43 22.56
N PHE A 13 1.59 -7.17 23.66
CA PHE A 13 0.60 -7.13 24.74
C PHE A 13 1.23 -6.64 26.05
N THR A 14 0.40 -6.01 26.88
CA THR A 14 0.74 -5.63 28.25
C THR A 14 -0.37 -5.98 29.23
N ASP A 15 0.02 -6.40 30.42
CA ASP A 15 -0.90 -6.61 31.56
C ASP A 15 -1.06 -5.33 32.39
N ILE A 16 -0.19 -4.34 32.19
CA ILE A 16 -0.14 -3.09 32.92
C ILE A 16 -0.81 -2.01 32.08
N LEU A 17 -1.77 -1.30 32.66
CA LEU A 17 -2.52 -0.27 31.94
C LEU A 17 -2.17 1.12 32.49
N PRO A 18 -1.94 2.13 31.64
CA PRO A 18 -1.84 3.53 32.06
C PRO A 18 -3.14 3.97 32.73
N THR A 19 -3.01 4.89 33.69
CA THR A 19 -4.10 5.34 34.54
C THR A 19 -4.64 6.72 34.19
N GLY A 20 -3.92 7.48 33.31
CA GLY A 20 -4.18 8.89 33.05
C GLY A 20 -3.59 9.83 34.11
N ASN A 21 -3.07 9.30 35.20
CA ASN A 21 -2.39 10.10 36.25
C ASN A 21 -0.89 10.18 35.95
N VAL A 22 -0.39 11.39 35.69
CA VAL A 22 1.02 11.63 35.33
C VAL A 22 2.00 11.03 36.34
N ALA A 23 1.75 11.18 37.64
CA ALA A 23 2.65 10.68 38.68
C ALA A 23 2.74 9.14 38.73
N ARG A 24 1.70 8.44 38.31
CA ARG A 24 1.71 6.97 38.23
C ARG A 24 2.24 6.51 36.86
N ASP A 25 1.82 7.17 35.82
CA ASP A 25 2.10 6.75 34.46
C ASP A 25 3.57 6.96 34.08
N ILE A 26 4.26 7.93 34.71
CA ILE A 26 5.71 8.12 34.56
C ILE A 26 6.52 6.86 34.97
N VAL A 27 5.98 6.04 35.85
CA VAL A 27 6.60 4.76 36.28
C VAL A 27 6.08 3.60 35.44
N ILE A 28 4.80 3.62 35.08
CA ILE A 28 4.12 2.53 34.39
C ILE A 28 4.57 2.45 32.90
N ILE A 29 4.64 3.57 32.20
CA ILE A 29 4.97 3.59 30.77
C ILE A 29 6.35 3.00 30.48
N PRO A 30 7.43 3.37 31.20
CA PRO A 30 8.72 2.72 31.04
C PRO A 30 8.70 1.21 31.23
N GLN A 31 7.92 0.70 32.20
CA GLN A 31 7.78 -0.74 32.44
C GLN A 31 7.08 -1.44 31.25
N ILE A 32 6.08 -0.79 30.63
CA ILE A 32 5.44 -1.29 29.44
C ILE A 32 6.43 -1.30 28.26
N LEU A 33 7.16 -0.20 28.06
CA LEU A 33 8.16 -0.08 26.99
C LEU A 33 9.25 -1.13 27.10
N ALA A 34 9.72 -1.38 28.31
CA ALA A 34 10.74 -2.37 28.60
C ALA A 34 10.35 -3.80 28.15
N LYS A 35 9.06 -4.14 28.24
CA LYS A 35 8.53 -5.42 27.75
C LYS A 35 8.20 -5.38 26.25
N ALA A 36 7.76 -4.24 25.74
CA ALA A 36 7.31 -4.06 24.38
C ALA A 36 8.46 -4.04 23.36
N ILE A 37 9.56 -3.35 23.67
CA ILE A 37 10.66 -3.12 22.76
C ILE A 37 11.37 -4.41 22.33
N PRO A 38 11.68 -5.37 23.20
CA PRO A 38 12.27 -6.64 22.74
C PRO A 38 11.38 -7.39 21.74
N VAL A 39 10.05 -7.34 21.92
CA VAL A 39 9.09 -7.94 20.97
C VAL A 39 9.08 -7.16 19.66
N HIS A 40 9.09 -5.83 19.73
CA HIS A 40 9.20 -4.97 18.57
C HIS A 40 10.49 -5.21 17.78
N ASN A 41 11.63 -5.30 18.45
CA ASN A 41 12.92 -5.60 17.81
C ASN A 41 12.91 -6.96 17.10
N GLY A 42 12.22 -7.96 17.64
CA GLY A 42 11.95 -9.22 16.94
C GLY A 42 11.10 -9.05 15.69
N ASN A 43 10.17 -8.09 15.68
CA ASN A 43 9.42 -7.71 14.48
C ASN A 43 10.30 -6.94 13.48
N VAL A 44 11.13 -6.01 13.97
CA VAL A 44 12.07 -5.22 13.13
C VAL A 44 12.98 -6.14 12.34
N SER A 45 13.60 -7.14 12.96
CA SER A 45 14.46 -8.11 12.25
C SER A 45 13.74 -8.84 11.12
N LYS A 46 12.43 -9.09 11.27
CA LYS A 46 11.63 -9.67 10.18
C LYS A 46 11.33 -8.63 9.10
N ILE A 47 11.00 -7.40 9.50
CA ILE A 47 10.70 -6.30 8.57
C ILE A 47 11.92 -5.97 7.73
N ASP A 48 13.13 -5.93 8.30
CA ASP A 48 14.37 -5.67 7.57
C ASP A 48 14.53 -6.65 6.40
N LYS A 49 14.37 -7.94 6.64
CA LYS A 49 14.43 -8.95 5.57
C LYS A 49 13.35 -8.72 4.49
N LEU A 50 12.15 -8.27 4.85
CA LEU A 50 11.09 -8.00 3.89
C LEU A 50 11.36 -6.74 3.07
N VAL A 51 11.92 -5.71 3.70
CA VAL A 51 12.37 -4.48 3.02
C VAL A 51 13.49 -4.80 2.04
N ASP A 52 14.46 -5.63 2.42
CA ASP A 52 15.52 -6.09 1.52
C ASP A 52 14.93 -6.76 0.26
N TYR A 53 13.99 -7.70 0.44
CA TYR A 53 13.33 -8.35 -0.71
C TYR A 53 12.51 -7.37 -1.55
N PHE A 54 11.85 -6.40 -0.94
CA PHE A 54 11.10 -5.36 -1.66
C PHE A 54 12.01 -4.53 -2.55
N TYR A 55 13.22 -4.17 -2.09
CA TYR A 55 14.25 -3.48 -2.86
C TYR A 55 15.12 -4.43 -3.70
N ASN A 56 14.73 -5.70 -3.81
CA ASN A 56 15.41 -6.72 -4.60
C ASN A 56 16.80 -7.13 -4.09
N TYR A 57 17.10 -6.88 -2.81
CA TYR A 57 18.26 -7.46 -2.13
C TYR A 57 17.89 -8.84 -1.59
N THR A 58 18.16 -9.89 -2.39
CA THR A 58 17.73 -11.26 -2.08
C THR A 58 18.90 -12.15 -1.72
N ASP A 59 18.62 -13.33 -1.15
CA ASP A 59 19.64 -14.28 -0.70
C ASP A 59 20.54 -14.79 -1.85
N ILE A 60 20.15 -14.58 -3.13
CA ILE A 60 20.98 -14.92 -4.30
C ILE A 60 22.31 -14.14 -4.33
N GLU A 61 22.36 -12.95 -3.72
CA GLU A 61 23.61 -12.16 -3.65
C GLU A 61 24.69 -12.88 -2.83
N LEU A 62 24.30 -13.73 -1.92
CA LEU A 62 25.19 -14.56 -1.10
C LEU A 62 25.67 -15.83 -1.81
N LYS A 63 25.15 -16.13 -3.02
CA LYS A 63 25.54 -17.31 -3.80
C LYS A 63 27.03 -17.34 -4.02
N LYS A 64 27.67 -18.43 -3.65
CA LYS A 64 29.09 -18.72 -3.88
C LYS A 64 29.20 -19.93 -4.78
N LYS A 65 30.11 -19.86 -5.74
CA LYS A 65 30.45 -20.97 -6.63
C LYS A 65 31.92 -21.34 -6.42
N VAL A 66 32.17 -22.59 -6.08
CA VAL A 66 33.54 -23.07 -5.81
C VAL A 66 34.29 -23.36 -7.11
N SER A 67 33.59 -23.95 -8.09
CA SER A 67 34.13 -24.23 -9.43
C SER A 67 33.83 -23.06 -10.35
N ARG A 68 34.83 -22.52 -11.01
CA ARG A 68 34.69 -21.35 -11.91
C ARG A 68 34.03 -20.15 -11.21
N PRO A 69 34.69 -19.55 -10.21
CA PRO A 69 34.15 -18.38 -9.48
C PRO A 69 34.02 -17.13 -10.35
N ASP A 70 34.70 -17.11 -11.49
CA ASP A 70 34.62 -16.10 -12.56
C ASP A 70 33.25 -16.09 -13.26
N ILE A 71 32.56 -17.24 -13.30
CA ILE A 71 31.22 -17.40 -13.87
C ILE A 71 30.24 -17.66 -12.71
N ASN A 72 29.83 -16.61 -12.04
CA ASN A 72 28.91 -16.69 -10.91
C ASN A 72 27.87 -15.56 -11.03
N ASN A 73 26.94 -15.73 -11.97
CA ASN A 73 25.86 -14.76 -12.17
C ASN A 73 24.89 -14.80 -11.00
N LYS A 74 24.44 -13.63 -10.60
CA LYS A 74 23.48 -13.42 -9.51
C LYS A 74 22.30 -12.64 -10.06
N ILE A 75 21.26 -13.35 -10.47
CA ILE A 75 20.08 -12.76 -11.12
C ILE A 75 18.91 -12.86 -10.17
N SER A 76 18.36 -11.71 -9.84
CA SER A 76 17.11 -11.59 -9.08
C SER A 76 16.09 -10.80 -9.89
N VAL A 77 14.81 -11.14 -9.72
CA VAL A 77 13.69 -10.43 -10.33
C VAL A 77 12.89 -9.76 -9.21
N PRO A 78 12.55 -8.46 -9.31
CA PRO A 78 11.90 -7.70 -8.23
C PRO A 78 10.42 -8.10 -8.06
N ARG A 79 10.15 -9.38 -7.84
CA ARG A 79 8.80 -9.95 -7.71
C ARG A 79 8.05 -9.42 -6.48
N ALA A 80 8.76 -9.22 -5.37
CA ALA A 80 8.18 -8.66 -4.15
C ALA A 80 7.65 -7.24 -4.37
N ASN A 81 8.46 -6.37 -4.99
CA ASN A 81 8.06 -5.01 -5.35
C ASN A 81 6.87 -5.01 -6.30
N THR A 82 6.94 -5.78 -7.40
CA THR A 82 5.86 -5.87 -8.38
C THR A 82 4.54 -6.33 -7.72
N THR A 83 4.60 -7.30 -6.80
CA THR A 83 3.43 -7.82 -6.10
C THR A 83 2.78 -6.75 -5.23
N VAL A 84 3.57 -6.11 -4.36
CA VAL A 84 3.06 -5.06 -3.47
C VAL A 84 2.47 -3.92 -4.28
N THR A 85 3.18 -3.44 -5.30
CA THR A 85 2.73 -2.34 -6.17
C THR A 85 1.42 -2.70 -6.89
N THR A 86 1.31 -3.93 -7.43
CA THR A 86 0.12 -4.38 -8.15
C THR A 86 -1.09 -4.43 -7.23
N ILE A 87 -0.97 -5.09 -6.06
CA ILE A 87 -2.07 -5.23 -5.11
C ILE A 87 -2.44 -3.88 -4.51
N ASN A 88 -1.45 -3.04 -4.18
CA ASN A 88 -1.68 -1.72 -3.60
C ASN A 88 -2.40 -0.79 -4.59
N SER A 89 -1.95 -0.77 -5.84
CA SER A 89 -2.60 0.01 -6.91
C SER A 89 -4.03 -0.47 -7.17
N TYR A 90 -4.27 -1.77 -7.14
CA TYR A 90 -5.61 -2.32 -7.32
C TYR A 90 -6.57 -1.91 -6.20
N CYS A 91 -6.10 -1.93 -4.94
CA CYS A 91 -6.91 -1.65 -3.76
C CYS A 91 -7.10 -0.15 -3.47
N PHE A 92 -6.08 0.69 -3.73
CA PHE A 92 -5.99 2.03 -3.14
C PHE A 92 -5.62 3.15 -4.12
N SER A 93 -5.40 2.89 -5.42
CA SER A 93 -5.17 3.96 -6.39
C SER A 93 -6.35 4.94 -6.50
N ASN A 94 -7.55 4.45 -6.25
CA ASN A 94 -8.71 5.28 -6.01
C ASN A 94 -8.93 5.39 -4.49
N PRO A 95 -8.93 6.59 -3.90
CA PRO A 95 -9.11 6.78 -2.46
C PRO A 95 -10.49 6.31 -2.00
N PHE A 96 -10.59 5.96 -0.73
CA PHE A 96 -11.89 5.69 -0.13
C PHE A 96 -12.78 6.92 -0.18
N LYS A 97 -14.06 6.72 -0.44
CA LYS A 97 -15.07 7.77 -0.37
C LYS A 97 -15.79 7.71 0.97
N PHE A 98 -15.82 8.84 1.66
CA PHE A 98 -16.63 8.98 2.87
C PHE A 98 -18.00 9.47 2.46
N ILE A 99 -19.02 8.67 2.78
CA ILE A 99 -20.41 8.90 2.38
C ILE A 99 -21.29 9.08 3.61
N SER A 100 -22.36 9.86 3.50
CA SER A 100 -23.34 9.99 4.58
C SER A 100 -24.20 8.72 4.67
N LEU A 101 -24.34 8.20 5.89
CA LEU A 101 -25.29 7.11 6.18
C LEU A 101 -26.70 7.63 6.53
N GLN A 102 -26.84 8.96 6.67
CA GLN A 102 -28.10 9.63 7.00
C GLN A 102 -28.49 10.59 5.87
N ALA A 103 -29.78 10.72 5.62
CA ALA A 103 -30.30 11.58 4.56
C ALA A 103 -30.48 13.06 4.99
N GLU A 104 -29.99 13.43 6.18
CA GLU A 104 -30.10 14.80 6.69
C GLU A 104 -29.16 15.75 5.93
N LYS A 105 -29.71 16.86 5.44
CA LYS A 105 -28.96 17.82 4.63
C LYS A 105 -27.77 18.42 5.39
N GLU A 106 -27.93 18.72 6.66
CA GLU A 106 -26.89 19.28 7.52
C GLU A 106 -25.71 18.33 7.67
N ILE A 107 -25.94 17.02 7.87
CA ILE A 107 -24.88 16.00 7.96
C ILE A 107 -24.15 15.85 6.63
N THR A 108 -24.88 15.95 5.52
CA THR A 108 -24.27 15.86 4.17
C THR A 108 -23.36 17.07 3.90
N GLU A 109 -23.75 18.26 4.30
CA GLU A 109 -22.93 19.47 4.17
C GLU A 109 -21.66 19.38 5.05
N GLN A 110 -21.81 18.97 6.31
CA GLN A 110 -20.66 18.78 7.22
C GLN A 110 -19.70 17.70 6.70
N LEU A 111 -20.21 16.63 6.12
CA LEU A 111 -19.39 15.58 5.53
C LEU A 111 -18.63 16.07 4.29
N LYS A 112 -19.23 16.95 3.49
CA LYS A 112 -18.54 17.56 2.35
C LYS A 112 -17.34 18.38 2.84
N GLU A 113 -17.52 19.21 3.86
CA GLU A 113 -16.42 19.98 4.47
C GLU A 113 -15.33 19.07 5.06
N PHE A 114 -15.71 17.93 5.64
CA PHE A 114 -14.74 16.92 6.10
C PHE A 114 -13.94 16.32 4.95
N ASN A 115 -14.60 15.98 3.83
CA ASN A 115 -13.94 15.48 2.62
C ASN A 115 -12.99 16.53 2.03
N ASP A 116 -13.41 17.79 1.96
CA ASP A 116 -12.56 18.90 1.49
C ASP A 116 -11.30 19.06 2.37
N CYS A 117 -11.47 18.95 3.69
CA CYS A 117 -10.33 18.92 4.62
C CYS A 117 -9.40 17.72 4.40
N CYS A 118 -9.93 16.54 4.09
CA CYS A 118 -9.14 15.36 3.71
C CYS A 118 -8.33 15.59 2.42
N GLU A 119 -8.93 16.21 1.41
CA GLU A 119 -8.25 16.54 0.15
C GLU A 119 -7.11 17.54 0.38
N LEU A 120 -7.35 18.60 1.16
CA LEU A 120 -6.32 19.56 1.56
C LEU A 120 -5.15 18.92 2.32
N ASP A 121 -5.40 17.84 3.06
CA ASP A 121 -4.36 17.05 3.73
C ASP A 121 -3.69 15.99 2.83
N ASN A 122 -3.99 15.93 1.54
CA ASN A 122 -3.49 14.95 0.57
C ASN A 122 -3.82 13.50 0.99
N TYR A 123 -5.03 13.27 1.45
CA TYR A 123 -5.49 11.97 1.97
C TYR A 123 -5.19 10.79 1.01
N SER A 124 -5.42 10.98 -0.28
CA SER A 124 -5.22 9.95 -1.31
C SER A 124 -3.76 9.43 -1.33
N THR A 125 -2.80 10.34 -1.41
CA THR A 125 -1.37 10.00 -1.41
C THR A 125 -0.96 9.33 -0.11
N LYS A 126 -1.39 9.88 1.02
CA LYS A 126 -1.08 9.36 2.35
C LYS A 126 -1.68 7.98 2.62
N LEU A 127 -2.84 7.68 2.04
CA LEU A 127 -3.42 6.35 2.10
C LEU A 127 -2.54 5.34 1.35
N ILE A 128 -2.08 5.69 0.14
CA ILE A 128 -1.21 4.83 -0.67
C ILE A 128 0.11 4.56 0.06
N GLU A 129 0.77 5.58 0.60
CA GLU A 129 2.02 5.44 1.36
C GLU A 129 1.87 4.54 2.59
N THR A 130 0.84 4.77 3.40
CA THR A 130 0.56 3.93 4.59
C THR A 130 0.27 2.48 4.22
N THR A 131 -0.50 2.26 3.14
CA THR A 131 -0.88 0.92 2.72
C THR A 131 0.23 0.21 1.96
N GLU A 132 1.16 0.93 1.32
CA GLU A 132 2.38 0.36 0.76
C GLU A 132 3.26 -0.22 1.87
N TRP A 133 3.51 0.53 2.95
CA TRP A 133 4.19 0.00 4.14
C TRP A 133 3.50 -1.25 4.70
N SER A 134 2.16 -1.25 4.74
CA SER A 134 1.44 -2.46 5.15
C SER A 134 1.64 -3.63 4.19
N GLY A 135 1.78 -3.37 2.90
CA GLY A 135 2.10 -4.37 1.87
C GLY A 135 3.51 -4.96 2.01
N VAL A 136 4.49 -4.12 2.36
CA VAL A 136 5.89 -4.51 2.57
C VAL A 136 6.11 -5.18 3.91
N ALA A 137 5.66 -4.54 5.00
CA ALA A 137 5.96 -4.97 6.37
C ALA A 137 4.84 -5.79 7.03
N GLY A 138 3.65 -5.91 6.41
CA GLY A 138 2.45 -6.50 6.99
C GLY A 138 1.69 -5.55 7.91
N ILE A 139 2.31 -4.44 8.30
CA ILE A 139 1.77 -3.36 9.13
C ILE A 139 2.26 -2.02 8.59
N GLY A 140 1.39 -1.00 8.63
CA GLY A 140 1.73 0.39 8.35
C GLY A 140 1.16 1.29 9.43
N TYR A 141 1.59 2.54 9.49
CA TYR A 141 1.15 3.49 10.51
C TYR A 141 0.77 4.82 9.90
N LYS A 142 -0.29 5.42 10.43
CA LYS A 142 -0.70 6.79 10.14
C LYS A 142 -0.80 7.54 11.48
N PHE A 143 -0.19 8.70 11.56
CA PHE A 143 -0.27 9.56 12.74
C PHE A 143 -1.16 10.75 12.45
N VAL A 144 -2.10 11.04 13.34
CA VAL A 144 -3.01 12.18 13.24
C VAL A 144 -2.62 13.21 14.28
N SER A 145 -2.40 14.44 13.84
CA SER A 145 -1.93 15.52 14.70
C SER A 145 -2.77 16.78 14.50
N LYS A 146 -2.55 17.75 15.38
CA LYS A 146 -3.07 19.11 15.25
C LYS A 146 -2.54 19.79 14.02
N PRO A 147 -3.37 20.60 13.36
CA PRO A 147 -2.92 21.59 12.40
C PRO A 147 -2.13 22.71 13.10
N ASN A 148 -1.20 23.31 12.39
CA ASN A 148 -0.57 24.55 12.81
C ASN A 148 -1.49 25.77 12.48
N GLN A 149 -1.10 26.97 12.87
CA GLN A 149 -1.91 28.16 12.61
C GLN A 149 -2.15 28.44 11.11
N ARG A 150 -1.17 28.14 10.27
CA ARG A 150 -1.28 28.27 8.81
C ARG A 150 -2.25 27.25 8.25
N ASP A 151 -2.14 26.00 8.70
CA ASP A 151 -3.06 24.94 8.28
C ASP A 151 -4.53 25.30 8.60
N LEU A 152 -4.77 25.90 9.78
CA LEU A 152 -6.10 26.37 10.17
C LEU A 152 -6.61 27.51 9.27
N GLN A 153 -5.74 28.44 8.87
CA GLN A 153 -6.09 29.52 7.93
C GLN A 153 -6.46 28.95 6.55
N ASP A 154 -5.81 27.86 6.15
CA ASP A 154 -6.08 27.15 4.91
C ASP A 154 -7.31 26.21 4.99
N GLY A 155 -8.02 26.17 6.13
CA GLY A 155 -9.21 25.33 6.34
C GLY A 155 -8.91 23.88 6.72
N ARG A 156 -7.67 23.55 7.12
CA ARG A 156 -7.30 22.22 7.61
C ARG A 156 -7.45 22.15 9.12
N PHE A 157 -8.32 21.29 9.61
CA PHE A 157 -8.61 21.14 11.03
C PHE A 157 -7.92 19.94 11.67
N PHE A 158 -7.24 19.13 10.90
CA PHE A 158 -6.33 18.07 11.33
C PHE A 158 -5.21 17.92 10.30
N LYS A 159 -4.15 17.22 10.68
CA LYS A 159 -3.02 16.89 9.81
C LYS A 159 -2.63 15.44 10.01
N THR A 160 -2.30 14.73 8.93
CA THR A 160 -1.81 13.36 9.01
C THR A 160 -0.37 13.23 8.54
N THR A 161 0.33 12.24 9.10
CA THR A 161 1.64 11.78 8.65
C THR A 161 1.54 10.29 8.34
N SER A 162 1.95 9.90 7.16
CA SER A 162 1.74 8.57 6.57
C SER A 162 3.03 7.80 6.29
N ASP A 163 4.11 8.51 5.99
CA ASP A 163 5.41 7.89 5.75
C ASP A 163 6.12 7.59 7.07
N ILE A 164 5.55 6.63 7.81
CA ILE A 164 6.11 6.17 9.09
C ILE A 164 6.64 4.76 8.89
N ASP A 165 7.97 4.63 8.93
CA ASP A 165 8.63 3.34 8.85
C ASP A 165 8.18 2.44 10.01
N PRO A 166 7.61 1.25 9.74
CA PRO A 166 7.16 0.33 10.78
C PRO A 166 8.26 -0.21 11.69
N ARG A 167 9.53 0.00 11.34
CA ARG A 167 10.66 -0.30 12.21
C ARG A 167 10.80 0.69 13.36
N ASN A 168 10.26 1.89 13.17
CA ASN A 168 10.35 3.00 14.12
C ASN A 168 9.00 3.30 14.81
N ALA A 169 7.98 2.46 14.63
CA ALA A 169 6.68 2.64 15.24
C ALA A 169 6.05 1.31 15.64
N PHE A 170 5.30 1.31 16.74
CA PHE A 170 4.53 0.16 17.16
C PHE A 170 3.37 0.55 18.09
N CYS A 171 2.36 -0.34 18.14
CA CYS A 171 1.25 -0.22 19.08
C CYS A 171 1.30 -1.34 20.12
N VAL A 172 0.91 -1.02 21.36
CA VAL A 172 0.80 -1.98 22.47
C VAL A 172 -0.68 -2.13 22.82
N TYR A 173 -1.08 -3.35 23.10
CA TYR A 173 -2.47 -3.74 23.35
C TYR A 173 -2.62 -4.33 24.76
N ALA A 174 -3.79 -4.15 25.36
CA ALA A 174 -4.13 -4.79 26.62
C ALA A 174 -4.20 -6.32 26.45
N ASN A 175 -3.66 -7.05 27.41
CA ASN A 175 -3.75 -8.51 27.44
C ASN A 175 -5.07 -8.94 28.11
N ASN A 176 -6.19 -8.58 27.46
CA ASN A 176 -7.54 -8.93 27.86
C ASN A 176 -8.35 -9.41 26.65
N ILE A 177 -9.62 -9.77 26.84
CA ILE A 177 -10.50 -10.27 25.76
C ILE A 177 -10.71 -9.19 24.69
N GLU A 178 -10.81 -7.93 25.05
CA GLU A 178 -11.08 -6.81 24.14
C GLU A 178 -9.85 -6.41 23.33
N GLN A 179 -8.64 -6.66 23.86
CA GLN A 179 -7.37 -6.31 23.22
C GLN A 179 -7.30 -4.86 22.75
N GLU A 180 -7.81 -3.94 23.59
CA GLU A 180 -7.78 -2.52 23.27
C GLU A 180 -6.34 -1.99 23.12
N LYS A 181 -6.16 -0.99 22.23
CA LYS A 181 -4.91 -0.28 22.09
C LYS A 181 -4.64 0.56 23.34
N VAL A 182 -3.48 0.37 23.94
CA VAL A 182 -3.06 1.01 25.20
C VAL A 182 -2.04 2.11 24.96
N LEU A 183 -1.07 1.85 24.09
CA LEU A 183 -0.02 2.79 23.70
C LEU A 183 0.18 2.79 22.19
N GLY A 184 0.50 3.97 21.64
CA GLY A 184 1.15 4.14 20.35
C GLY A 184 2.55 4.70 20.58
N VAL A 185 3.55 4.18 19.90
CA VAL A 185 4.96 4.61 20.06
C VAL A 185 5.53 4.91 18.69
N ILE A 186 6.15 6.08 18.56
CA ILE A 186 6.97 6.47 17.41
C ILE A 186 8.32 6.93 17.95
N PHE A 187 9.40 6.42 17.38
CA PHE A 187 10.73 6.84 17.79
C PHE A 187 11.62 7.08 16.58
N TYR A 188 12.58 7.96 16.74
CA TYR A 188 13.55 8.29 15.70
C TYR A 188 14.89 8.68 16.32
N GLN A 189 15.94 8.46 15.54
CA GLN A 189 17.29 8.83 15.93
C GLN A 189 17.48 10.33 15.73
N LYS A 190 18.00 11.00 16.77
CA LYS A 190 18.40 12.39 16.74
C LYS A 190 19.89 12.51 17.07
N SER A 191 20.51 13.54 16.52
CA SER A 191 21.87 13.93 16.88
C SER A 191 21.85 15.38 17.35
N ASP A 192 22.46 15.64 18.49
CA ASP A 192 22.58 16.96 19.07
C ASP A 192 24.02 17.21 19.51
N VAL A 193 24.39 18.49 19.73
CA VAL A 193 25.71 18.86 20.19
C VAL A 193 25.62 19.23 21.68
N GLU A 194 26.00 18.32 22.55
CA GLU A 194 26.08 18.55 23.99
C GLU A 194 27.55 18.74 24.40
N ASN A 195 27.86 19.87 25.04
CA ASN A 195 29.22 20.20 25.49
C ASN A 195 30.30 20.14 24.39
N GLY A 196 29.92 20.46 23.13
CA GLY A 196 30.83 20.42 21.97
C GLY A 196 31.09 19.02 21.42
N GLN A 197 30.39 18.00 21.90
CA GLN A 197 30.43 16.64 21.35
C GLN A 197 29.10 16.28 20.70
N ASN A 198 29.18 15.59 19.55
CA ASN A 198 27.98 15.05 18.92
C ASN A 198 27.46 13.87 19.74
N VAL A 199 26.26 14.02 20.29
CA VAL A 199 25.55 12.99 21.02
C VAL A 199 24.40 12.50 20.15
N THR A 200 24.36 11.19 19.90
CA THR A 200 23.26 10.54 19.18
C THR A 200 22.38 9.81 20.18
N TYR A 201 21.08 10.07 20.10
CA TYR A 201 20.09 9.43 20.96
C TYR A 201 18.82 9.10 20.19
N TYR A 202 18.01 8.22 20.73
CA TYR A 202 16.67 7.90 20.23
C TYR A 202 15.64 8.66 21.07
N GLU A 203 14.77 9.37 20.36
CA GLU A 203 13.64 10.07 20.98
C GLU A 203 12.37 9.26 20.76
N TYR A 204 11.72 8.89 21.86
CA TYR A 204 10.48 8.10 21.89
C TYR A 204 9.31 9.01 22.18
N ASN A 205 8.39 9.12 21.24
CA ASN A 205 7.09 9.73 21.43
C ASN A 205 6.08 8.62 21.72
N VAL A 206 5.56 8.61 22.94
CA VAL A 206 4.62 7.61 23.43
C VAL A 206 3.28 8.26 23.65
N PHE A 207 2.26 7.71 23.02
CA PHE A 207 0.89 8.22 23.06
C PHE A 207 0.01 7.28 23.85
N THR A 208 -0.62 7.80 24.89
CA THR A 208 -1.70 7.15 25.63
C THR A 208 -3.05 7.76 25.23
N LYS A 209 -4.15 7.34 25.83
CA LYS A 209 -5.46 8.00 25.64
C LYS A 209 -5.48 9.43 26.23
N TRP A 210 -4.54 9.79 27.10
CA TRP A 210 -4.55 11.06 27.86
C TRP A 210 -3.38 11.96 27.55
N HIS A 211 -2.16 11.38 27.38
CA HIS A 211 -0.91 12.14 27.31
C HIS A 211 -0.01 11.66 26.19
N GLN A 212 0.76 12.59 25.62
CA GLN A 212 1.96 12.34 24.86
C GLN A 212 3.16 12.43 25.81
N TRP A 213 3.99 11.41 25.79
CA TRP A 213 5.17 11.30 26.62
C TRP A 213 6.41 11.35 25.74
N LEU A 214 7.41 12.10 26.21
CA LEU A 214 8.69 12.21 25.52
C LEU A 214 9.78 11.57 26.37
N PHE A 215 10.46 10.57 25.80
CA PHE A 215 11.58 9.90 26.42
C PHE A 215 12.80 9.93 25.48
N ARG A 216 14.00 9.94 26.07
CA ARG A 216 15.26 9.75 25.34
C ARG A 216 15.97 8.49 25.80
N SER A 217 16.65 7.83 24.88
CA SER A 217 17.50 6.67 25.17
C SER A 217 18.73 6.67 24.27
N SER A 218 19.85 6.19 24.80
CA SER A 218 21.07 5.98 24.01
C SER A 218 21.04 4.68 23.19
N SER A 219 20.03 3.83 23.37
CA SER A 219 19.93 2.52 22.73
C SER A 219 18.49 2.19 22.32
N THR A 220 18.32 1.45 21.22
CA THR A 220 17.04 0.88 20.81
C THR A 220 16.80 -0.53 21.37
N THR A 221 17.81 -1.18 21.90
CA THR A 221 17.74 -2.60 22.25
C THR A 221 17.57 -2.85 23.73
N ASN A 222 18.10 -1.96 24.58
CA ASN A 222 18.13 -2.18 26.02
C ASN A 222 17.86 -0.86 26.75
N PHE A 223 16.85 -0.85 27.60
CA PHE A 223 16.51 0.30 28.43
C PHE A 223 16.77 0.02 29.90
N THR A 224 17.40 0.97 30.57
CA THR A 224 17.32 1.08 32.00
C THR A 224 16.29 2.18 32.31
N VAL A 225 15.22 1.83 32.99
CA VAL A 225 14.26 2.81 33.46
C VAL A 225 14.91 3.55 34.64
N TYR A 226 15.21 4.82 34.44
CA TYR A 226 15.64 5.68 35.53
C TYR A 226 14.40 6.29 36.18
N ASP A 227 14.09 5.83 37.36
CA ASP A 227 13.06 6.42 38.20
C ASP A 227 13.71 7.45 39.13
N ASN A 228 13.21 8.68 39.11
CA ASN A 228 13.54 9.66 40.18
C ASN A 228 13.05 9.21 41.55
N VAL A 229 12.37 8.07 41.67
CA VAL A 229 11.81 7.50 42.90
C VAL A 229 12.56 6.23 43.36
N GLY A 230 13.66 5.85 42.73
CA GLY A 230 14.56 4.81 43.22
C GLY A 230 14.28 3.38 42.75
N PHE A 231 13.48 3.16 41.71
CA PHE A 231 13.31 1.85 41.07
C PHE A 231 14.24 1.71 39.87
N ASN A 232 15.37 1.06 40.04
CA ASN A 232 16.22 0.62 38.94
C ASN A 232 15.68 -0.67 38.35
N VAL A 233 14.92 -0.60 37.25
CA VAL A 233 14.66 -1.78 36.42
C VAL A 233 15.79 -1.86 35.38
N ASN A 234 16.80 -2.64 35.68
CA ASN A 234 17.95 -2.84 34.79
C ASN A 234 17.57 -3.86 33.71
N LEU A 235 17.30 -3.36 32.51
CA LEU A 235 16.98 -4.18 31.33
C LEU A 235 18.14 -4.24 30.32
N GLY A 236 19.36 -3.94 30.80
CA GLY A 236 20.59 -4.08 30.03
C GLY A 236 20.88 -2.90 29.07
N GLY A 237 21.76 -2.01 29.46
CA GLY A 237 22.62 -1.22 28.56
C GLY A 237 22.16 0.16 28.10
N GLY A 238 20.90 0.56 28.19
CA GLY A 238 20.46 1.91 27.84
C GLY A 238 19.61 2.53 28.95
N GLN A 239 19.76 3.83 29.19
CA GLN A 239 18.90 4.56 30.12
C GLN A 239 17.76 5.23 29.36
N LEU A 240 16.52 4.95 29.73
CA LEU A 240 15.38 5.69 29.27
C LEU A 240 15.17 6.90 30.18
N GLN A 241 15.47 8.08 29.65
CA GLN A 241 15.30 9.33 30.38
C GLN A 241 13.95 9.93 30.04
N TYR A 242 13.12 10.16 31.06
CA TYR A 242 11.93 10.98 30.95
C TYR A 242 12.33 12.44 30.70
N ILE A 243 11.72 13.07 29.71
CA ILE A 243 11.96 14.50 29.39
C ILE A 243 10.74 15.32 29.73
N ASP A 244 9.56 14.93 29.20
CA ASP A 244 8.34 15.68 29.44
C ASP A 244 7.08 14.84 29.18
N ALA A 245 5.94 15.26 29.77
CA ALA A 245 4.63 14.75 29.46
C ALA A 245 3.74 15.91 29.04
N TYR A 246 3.30 15.88 27.82
CA TYR A 246 2.32 16.81 27.31
C TYR A 246 0.95 16.16 27.38
N PRO A 247 -0.09 16.84 27.91
CA PRO A 247 -1.45 16.33 27.75
C PRO A 247 -1.68 16.04 26.26
N LEU A 248 -2.11 14.86 25.93
CA LEU A 248 -2.49 14.52 24.54
C LEU A 248 -3.67 15.35 24.13
N ASN A 249 -4.38 15.83 25.13
CA ASN A 249 -5.43 16.82 25.06
C ASN A 249 -5.01 18.28 25.36
N PRO A 250 -3.88 18.78 24.94
CA PRO A 250 -3.82 20.18 24.56
C PRO A 250 -4.45 20.35 23.21
N LEU A 251 -4.74 19.26 22.59
CA LEU A 251 -5.80 19.18 21.63
C LEU A 251 -7.11 19.47 22.28
N LEU A 252 -7.30 19.14 23.47
CA LEU A 252 -8.48 19.31 24.29
C LEU A 252 -8.20 20.34 25.40
N ARG A 253 -7.38 21.33 25.14
CA ARG A 253 -7.11 22.31 26.14
C ARG A 253 -8.19 23.34 26.33
N GLY A 254 -8.80 23.24 27.39
CA GLY A 254 -9.42 24.33 28.07
C GLY A 254 -9.00 24.42 29.51
N ASP A 255 -9.14 23.42 30.30
CA ASP A 255 -8.91 23.47 31.74
C ASP A 255 -8.27 22.19 32.27
N GLU A 256 -7.42 22.35 33.29
CA GLU A 256 -6.86 21.25 34.06
C GLU A 256 -7.94 20.36 34.75
N SER A 257 -9.18 20.84 34.77
CA SER A 257 -10.36 20.08 35.25
C SER A 257 -10.94 19.12 34.22
N ALA A 258 -10.55 19.17 32.96
CA ALA A 258 -11.00 18.26 31.92
C ALA A 258 -10.30 16.89 31.95
N SER A 259 -9.87 16.45 33.12
CA SER A 259 -9.26 15.14 33.38
C SER A 259 -10.18 13.95 33.09
N GLU A 260 -11.44 14.19 32.77
CA GLU A 260 -12.44 13.14 32.52
C GLU A 260 -12.90 13.00 31.06
N THR A 261 -12.50 13.90 30.17
CA THR A 261 -12.79 13.74 28.75
C THR A 261 -11.67 12.97 28.09
N ASN A 262 -11.78 11.67 28.14
CA ASN A 262 -10.93 10.71 27.45
C ASN A 262 -10.91 11.00 25.95
N ALA A 263 -9.74 11.26 25.36
CA ALA A 263 -9.59 11.05 23.94
C ALA A 263 -9.93 9.58 23.69
N SER A 264 -10.93 9.32 22.90
CA SER A 264 -11.41 7.95 22.70
C SER A 264 -10.40 7.13 21.87
N VAL A 265 -9.46 7.78 21.19
CA VAL A 265 -8.52 7.16 20.25
C VAL A 265 -7.09 7.65 20.45
N ILE A 266 -6.14 6.72 20.40
CA ILE A 266 -4.72 7.03 20.35
C ILE A 266 -4.38 7.49 18.92
N PRO A 267 -3.66 8.63 18.73
CA PRO A 267 -3.47 9.25 17.42
C PRO A 267 -2.55 8.47 16.46
N LEU A 268 -1.91 7.39 16.92
CA LEU A 268 -1.17 6.46 16.08
C LEU A 268 -2.08 5.32 15.64
N ILE A 269 -2.41 5.28 14.37
CA ILE A 269 -3.34 4.32 13.78
C ILE A 269 -2.54 3.25 13.05
N GLU A 270 -2.81 1.98 13.38
CA GLU A 270 -2.17 0.82 12.79
C GLU A 270 -3.01 0.28 11.62
N TYR A 271 -2.37 0.14 10.46
CA TYR A 271 -2.95 -0.45 9.24
C TYR A 271 -2.39 -1.86 9.06
N LEU A 272 -3.25 -2.84 9.26
CA LEU A 272 -2.89 -4.24 9.02
C LEU A 272 -3.10 -4.57 7.54
N ARG A 273 -2.15 -5.28 6.94
CA ARG A 273 -2.36 -5.81 5.58
C ARG A 273 -3.34 -6.96 5.60
N LYS A 274 -3.13 -7.90 6.50
CA LYS A 274 -3.96 -9.09 6.72
C LYS A 274 -4.19 -9.30 8.23
N PRO A 275 -5.24 -10.03 8.63
CA PRO A 275 -5.52 -10.26 10.06
C PRO A 275 -4.37 -10.95 10.82
N ASP A 276 -3.60 -11.79 10.15
CA ASP A 276 -2.44 -12.51 10.70
C ASP A 276 -1.14 -11.66 10.69
N ARG A 277 -1.25 -10.37 10.32
CA ARG A 277 -0.13 -9.41 10.26
C ARG A 277 0.97 -9.84 9.27
N THR A 278 0.64 -10.68 8.30
CA THR A 278 1.53 -11.03 7.20
C THR A 278 1.46 -9.99 6.08
N ASN A 279 2.55 -9.89 5.33
CA ASN A 279 2.61 -9.04 4.14
C ASN A 279 2.11 -9.77 2.88
N ASP A 280 2.35 -9.18 1.71
CA ASP A 280 1.84 -9.74 0.46
C ASP A 280 2.67 -10.93 -0.05
N PHE A 281 3.96 -11.05 0.29
CA PHE A 281 4.89 -11.98 -0.34
C PHE A 281 5.71 -12.87 0.60
N GLU A 282 5.73 -12.65 1.91
CA GLU A 282 6.63 -13.36 2.82
C GLU A 282 6.48 -14.89 2.83
N LYS A 283 5.28 -15.40 2.54
CA LYS A 283 5.03 -16.84 2.46
C LYS A 283 5.61 -17.45 1.18
N SER A 284 5.89 -16.64 0.17
CA SER A 284 6.37 -17.07 -1.15
C SER A 284 7.86 -16.76 -1.40
N MET A 285 8.59 -16.21 -0.42
CA MET A 285 10.00 -15.84 -0.57
C MET A 285 10.88 -17.00 -1.00
N LEU A 286 10.68 -18.18 -0.42
CA LEU A 286 11.45 -19.38 -0.81
C LEU A 286 11.28 -19.75 -2.29
N LEU A 287 10.10 -19.50 -2.84
CA LEU A 287 9.83 -19.75 -4.26
C LEU A 287 10.50 -18.70 -5.15
N MET A 288 10.54 -17.44 -4.69
CA MET A 288 11.31 -16.37 -5.35
C MET A 288 12.81 -16.69 -5.40
N ASP A 289 13.35 -17.22 -4.28
CA ASP A 289 14.75 -17.65 -4.21
C ASP A 289 15.03 -18.81 -5.16
N ALA A 290 14.15 -19.81 -5.23
CA ALA A 290 14.28 -20.93 -6.14
C ALA A 290 14.33 -20.47 -7.61
N ILE A 291 13.46 -19.54 -8.01
CA ILE A 291 13.46 -18.95 -9.36
C ILE A 291 14.79 -18.23 -9.62
N SER A 292 15.27 -17.42 -8.66
CA SER A 292 16.53 -16.69 -8.78
C SER A 292 17.73 -17.62 -8.93
N VAL A 293 17.74 -18.74 -8.20
CA VAL A 293 18.80 -19.76 -8.31
C VAL A 293 18.76 -20.44 -9.68
N VAL A 294 17.59 -20.82 -10.20
CA VAL A 294 17.45 -21.45 -11.52
C VAL A 294 17.89 -20.49 -12.62
N LEU A 295 17.44 -19.22 -12.59
CA LEU A 295 17.85 -18.20 -13.54
C LEU A 295 19.35 -17.96 -13.54
N SER A 296 19.95 -17.80 -12.37
CA SER A 296 21.38 -17.60 -12.22
C SER A 296 22.19 -18.79 -12.71
N SER A 297 21.73 -20.02 -12.42
CA SER A 297 22.39 -21.25 -12.84
C SER A 297 22.26 -21.50 -14.35
N ALA A 298 21.10 -21.16 -14.93
CA ALA A 298 20.89 -21.22 -16.37
C ALA A 298 21.82 -20.25 -17.12
N THR A 299 21.95 -19.02 -16.61
CA THR A 299 22.86 -18.02 -17.16
C THR A 299 24.32 -18.45 -17.03
N ASP A 300 24.71 -19.01 -15.89
CA ASP A 300 26.04 -19.58 -15.69
C ASP A 300 26.33 -20.70 -16.69
N ALA A 301 25.34 -21.57 -16.94
CA ALA A 301 25.49 -22.67 -17.90
C ALA A 301 25.63 -22.15 -19.35
N VAL A 302 24.89 -21.13 -19.74
CA VAL A 302 25.08 -20.48 -21.03
C VAL A 302 26.46 -19.85 -21.14
N ALA A 303 26.93 -19.12 -20.12
CA ALA A 303 28.25 -18.51 -20.10
C ALA A 303 29.37 -19.56 -20.18
N GLN A 304 29.19 -20.72 -19.52
CA GLN A 304 30.15 -21.83 -19.60
C GLN A 304 30.17 -22.50 -20.99
N ASN A 305 29.03 -22.56 -21.68
CA ASN A 305 28.97 -23.17 -23.01
C ASN A 305 29.65 -22.33 -24.11
N VAL A 306 29.90 -21.05 -23.85
CA VAL A 306 30.71 -20.21 -24.74
C VAL A 306 32.19 -20.60 -24.65
N ASP A 307 32.61 -21.19 -23.52
CA ASP A 307 33.98 -21.69 -23.32
C ASP A 307 34.00 -23.18 -23.72
N TYR A 308 34.47 -23.47 -24.91
CA TYR A 308 34.60 -24.84 -25.42
C TYR A 308 35.51 -25.69 -24.54
N ILE A 309 35.09 -26.95 -24.25
CA ILE A 309 35.95 -27.97 -23.64
C ILE A 309 36.55 -28.80 -24.75
N PHE A 310 37.85 -28.69 -24.90
CA PHE A 310 38.60 -29.51 -25.83
C PHE A 310 38.94 -30.86 -25.16
N LYS A 311 38.56 -31.94 -25.79
CA LYS A 311 38.92 -33.30 -25.39
C LYS A 311 40.01 -33.81 -26.31
N PHE A 312 41.18 -33.98 -25.75
CA PHE A 312 42.31 -34.53 -26.49
C PHE A 312 42.38 -36.04 -26.28
N LYS A 313 42.58 -36.79 -27.36
CA LYS A 313 42.81 -38.21 -27.35
C LYS A 313 44.16 -38.48 -28.00
N ASN A 314 45.02 -39.32 -27.38
CA ASN A 314 46.34 -39.70 -27.90
C ASN A 314 47.21 -38.49 -28.26
N VAL A 315 47.07 -37.41 -27.55
CA VAL A 315 47.86 -36.17 -27.73
C VAL A 315 48.81 -36.06 -26.56
N ASP A 316 50.09 -35.74 -26.85
CA ASP A 316 51.07 -35.42 -25.81
C ASP A 316 50.75 -34.04 -25.23
N VAL A 317 50.33 -34.02 -23.97
CA VAL A 317 50.06 -32.76 -23.25
C VAL A 317 51.26 -32.26 -22.43
N GLY A 318 52.42 -32.93 -22.58
CA GLY A 318 53.65 -32.57 -21.88
C GLY A 318 53.59 -32.83 -20.36
N THR A 319 54.73 -32.60 -19.73
CA THR A 319 54.85 -32.69 -18.26
C THR A 319 55.11 -31.31 -17.66
N TRP A 320 54.79 -31.14 -16.40
CA TRP A 320 55.09 -29.93 -15.66
C TRP A 320 56.59 -29.82 -15.37
N ASP A 321 57.22 -28.71 -15.70
CA ASP A 321 58.56 -28.40 -15.23
C ASP A 321 58.50 -28.06 -13.73
N GLU A 322 59.13 -28.89 -12.89
CA GLU A 322 59.16 -28.69 -11.43
C GLU A 322 59.84 -27.37 -11.01
N LYS A 323 60.70 -26.79 -11.84
CA LYS A 323 61.44 -25.57 -11.53
C LYS A 323 60.66 -24.30 -11.90
N THR A 324 59.95 -24.34 -13.00
CA THR A 324 59.21 -23.17 -13.52
C THR A 324 57.71 -23.21 -13.22
N GLY A 325 57.20 -24.39 -12.88
CA GLY A 325 55.73 -24.57 -12.69
C GLY A 325 54.92 -24.39 -13.97
N VAL A 326 55.57 -24.41 -15.13
CA VAL A 326 54.94 -24.19 -16.43
C VAL A 326 55.02 -25.47 -17.27
N ASN A 327 53.95 -25.78 -17.96
CA ASN A 327 53.87 -26.83 -18.96
C ASN A 327 53.88 -26.18 -20.35
N GLU A 328 55.02 -26.25 -21.05
CA GLU A 328 55.18 -25.58 -22.35
C GLU A 328 54.20 -26.09 -23.42
N VAL A 329 53.87 -27.39 -23.42
CA VAL A 329 52.91 -27.94 -24.37
C VAL A 329 51.50 -27.45 -24.08
N LEU A 330 51.10 -27.40 -22.81
CA LEU A 330 49.82 -26.87 -22.39
C LEU A 330 49.65 -25.37 -22.70
N GLU A 331 50.74 -24.58 -22.52
CA GLU A 331 50.73 -23.15 -22.88
C GLU A 331 50.67 -22.97 -24.41
N THR A 332 51.32 -23.83 -25.18
CA THR A 332 51.25 -23.82 -26.65
C THR A 332 49.82 -24.18 -27.11
N ILE A 333 49.18 -25.18 -26.49
CA ILE A 333 47.77 -25.54 -26.76
C ILE A 333 46.85 -24.40 -26.42
N LYS A 334 47.02 -23.75 -25.26
CA LYS A 334 46.20 -22.59 -24.88
C LYS A 334 46.32 -21.44 -25.89
N ARG A 335 47.56 -21.15 -26.35
CA ARG A 335 47.82 -20.11 -27.34
C ARG A 335 47.18 -20.46 -28.69
N ALA A 336 47.31 -21.74 -29.12
CA ALA A 336 46.75 -22.25 -30.36
C ALA A 336 45.24 -22.16 -30.38
N ILE A 337 44.57 -22.43 -29.22
CA ILE A 337 43.13 -22.29 -29.05
C ILE A 337 42.72 -20.82 -29.19
N GLN A 338 43.49 -19.88 -28.61
CA GLN A 338 43.23 -18.45 -28.72
C GLN A 338 43.36 -17.94 -30.18
N GLU A 339 44.28 -18.52 -30.96
CA GLU A 339 44.51 -18.19 -32.38
C GLU A 339 43.63 -19.00 -33.34
N HIS A 340 42.74 -19.87 -32.81
CA HIS A 340 41.90 -20.79 -33.59
C HIS A 340 42.68 -21.81 -34.44
N ILE A 341 43.92 -22.11 -34.07
CA ILE A 341 44.77 -23.11 -34.71
C ILE A 341 45.12 -24.14 -33.65
N LEU A 342 44.82 -25.41 -33.92
CA LEU A 342 45.09 -26.51 -33.00
C LEU A 342 46.18 -27.41 -33.52
N PRO A 343 47.44 -27.27 -33.10
CA PRO A 343 48.51 -28.23 -33.43
C PRO A 343 48.25 -29.50 -32.60
N ILE A 344 48.23 -30.65 -33.27
CA ILE A 344 48.05 -31.96 -32.63
C ILE A 344 49.41 -32.67 -32.70
N ASN A 345 50.03 -32.90 -31.55
CA ASN A 345 51.25 -33.69 -31.45
C ASN A 345 50.92 -35.15 -31.15
N GLU A 346 51.49 -36.02 -31.95
CA GLU A 346 51.32 -37.46 -31.81
C GLU A 346 52.21 -38.00 -30.68
N ILE A 347 51.67 -38.94 -29.88
CA ILE A 347 52.49 -39.66 -28.91
C ILE A 347 53.28 -40.72 -29.65
N GLU A 348 54.56 -40.70 -29.55
CA GLU A 348 55.49 -41.62 -30.22
C GLU A 348 55.18 -43.09 -29.80
N GLY A 349 54.77 -43.92 -30.77
CA GLY A 349 54.40 -45.32 -30.52
C GLY A 349 52.92 -45.57 -30.21
N ALA A 350 52.03 -44.58 -30.29
CA ALA A 350 50.59 -44.79 -30.12
C ALA A 350 49.99 -45.57 -31.30
N GLN A 351 49.13 -46.55 -30.99
CA GLN A 351 48.46 -47.36 -32.01
C GLN A 351 47.28 -46.67 -32.69
N ASN A 352 46.77 -45.57 -32.09
CA ASN A 352 45.63 -44.79 -32.59
C ASN A 352 46.06 -43.37 -32.95
N GLN A 353 45.49 -42.79 -34.01
CA GLN A 353 45.75 -41.43 -34.43
C GLN A 353 45.36 -40.42 -33.35
N PRO A 354 46.11 -39.32 -33.22
CA PRO A 354 45.74 -38.20 -32.33
C PRO A 354 44.46 -37.54 -32.83
N ASP A 355 43.60 -37.19 -31.91
CA ASP A 355 42.32 -36.56 -32.20
C ASP A 355 41.95 -35.52 -31.14
N ALA A 356 41.26 -34.44 -31.57
CA ALA A 356 40.74 -33.42 -30.71
C ALA A 356 39.27 -33.19 -31.04
N GLU A 357 38.44 -33.41 -30.08
CA GLU A 357 37.00 -33.17 -30.17
C GLU A 357 36.58 -31.99 -29.31
N ILE A 358 35.71 -31.14 -29.84
CA ILE A 358 35.03 -30.16 -29.03
C ILE A 358 33.88 -30.85 -28.32
N MET A 359 33.93 -30.81 -27.02
CA MET A 359 32.86 -31.40 -26.19
C MET A 359 31.80 -30.34 -25.96
N GLU A 360 30.71 -30.42 -26.71
CA GLU A 360 29.55 -29.63 -26.45
C GLU A 360 28.77 -30.21 -25.27
N ILE A 361 28.53 -29.41 -24.24
CA ILE A 361 27.64 -29.80 -23.17
C ILE A 361 26.21 -29.42 -23.66
N PRO A 362 25.35 -30.40 -23.94
CA PRO A 362 24.01 -30.11 -24.39
C PRO A 362 23.25 -29.34 -23.30
N LEU A 363 22.96 -28.10 -23.58
CA LEU A 363 22.15 -27.27 -22.70
C LEU A 363 20.67 -27.57 -23.00
N ASN A 364 20.00 -28.26 -22.08
CA ASN A 364 18.56 -28.53 -22.22
C ASN A 364 17.73 -27.28 -21.86
N GLN A 365 17.83 -26.24 -22.71
CA GLN A 365 17.14 -24.95 -22.50
C GLN A 365 15.63 -25.10 -22.41
N SER A 366 15.04 -26.09 -23.08
CA SER A 366 13.59 -26.32 -23.05
C SER A 366 13.11 -26.80 -21.69
N GLU A 367 13.85 -27.68 -21.02
CA GLU A 367 13.51 -28.16 -19.67
C GLU A 367 13.68 -27.07 -18.62
N VAL A 368 14.77 -26.27 -18.72
CA VAL A 368 14.99 -25.13 -17.82
C VAL A 368 13.86 -24.10 -17.98
N ARG A 369 13.45 -23.80 -19.21
CA ARG A 369 12.33 -22.91 -19.47
C ARG A 369 11.02 -23.45 -18.91
N SER A 370 10.71 -24.73 -19.15
CA SER A 370 9.50 -25.36 -18.62
C SER A 370 9.46 -25.33 -17.09
N LEU A 371 10.62 -25.55 -16.44
CA LEU A 371 10.73 -25.44 -14.98
C LEU A 371 10.51 -24.01 -14.50
N LEU A 372 11.10 -23.01 -15.15
CA LEU A 372 10.92 -21.60 -14.82
C LEU A 372 9.48 -21.16 -15.01
N ASP A 373 8.83 -21.58 -16.11
CA ASP A 373 7.43 -21.26 -16.39
C ASP A 373 6.54 -21.85 -15.29
N TYR A 374 6.75 -23.13 -14.91
CA TYR A 374 6.04 -23.79 -13.82
C TYR A 374 6.24 -23.07 -12.46
N LEU A 375 7.49 -22.78 -12.09
CA LEU A 375 7.78 -22.09 -10.83
C LEU A 375 7.18 -20.67 -10.79
N THR A 376 7.18 -19.98 -11.93
CA THR A 376 6.60 -18.65 -12.06
C THR A 376 5.09 -18.70 -11.93
N GLU A 377 4.43 -19.67 -12.55
CA GLU A 377 2.98 -19.87 -12.42
C GLU A 377 2.58 -20.16 -10.97
N GLN A 378 3.30 -21.06 -10.28
CA GLN A 378 3.08 -21.34 -8.87
C GLN A 378 3.32 -20.11 -7.98
N LEU A 379 4.29 -19.28 -8.32
CA LEU A 379 4.55 -18.03 -7.62
C LEU A 379 3.41 -17.04 -7.80
N GLU A 380 2.96 -16.80 -9.02
CA GLU A 380 1.86 -15.88 -9.34
C GLU A 380 0.55 -16.32 -8.66
N GLU A 381 0.26 -17.62 -8.66
CA GLU A 381 -0.89 -18.18 -7.95
C GLU A 381 -0.80 -17.93 -6.42
N SER A 382 0.37 -18.21 -5.83
CA SER A 382 0.60 -18.03 -4.38
C SER A 382 0.57 -16.56 -3.93
N LEU A 383 0.84 -15.63 -4.83
CA LEU A 383 0.84 -14.18 -4.62
C LEU A 383 -0.51 -13.52 -4.93
N PHE A 384 -1.48 -14.26 -5.46
CA PHE A 384 -2.77 -13.74 -5.95
C PHE A 384 -2.62 -12.67 -7.04
N VAL A 385 -1.51 -12.69 -7.80
CA VAL A 385 -1.26 -11.77 -8.91
C VAL A 385 -1.73 -12.41 -10.21
N PRO A 386 -2.48 -11.67 -11.05
CA PRO A 386 -2.94 -12.20 -12.34
C PRO A 386 -1.79 -12.64 -13.25
N ASN A 387 -1.92 -13.82 -13.85
CA ASN A 387 -0.95 -14.33 -14.81
C ASN A 387 -1.07 -13.55 -16.14
N ARG A 388 0.02 -12.88 -16.56
CA ARG A 388 0.08 -12.07 -17.78
C ARG A 388 0.36 -12.89 -19.04
N ASN A 389 0.80 -14.15 -18.89
CA ASN A 389 1.27 -14.99 -20.00
C ASN A 389 0.18 -15.89 -20.61
N THR A 390 -1.04 -15.87 -20.10
CA THR A 390 -2.14 -16.62 -20.70
C THR A 390 -2.55 -15.97 -22.02
N SER A 391 -2.26 -16.65 -23.13
CA SER A 391 -2.70 -16.23 -24.46
C SER A 391 -4.24 -16.21 -24.51
N SER A 392 -4.82 -15.03 -24.72
CA SER A 392 -6.24 -14.89 -25.01
C SER A 392 -6.52 -15.43 -26.39
N GLY A 393 -7.28 -16.51 -26.49
CA GLY A 393 -7.91 -16.91 -27.75
C GLY A 393 -8.91 -15.81 -28.14
N GLY A 394 -8.87 -15.33 -29.39
CA GLY A 394 -9.59 -14.16 -29.88
C GLY A 394 -11.14 -14.21 -29.86
N ALA A 395 -11.77 -15.05 -29.06
CA ALA A 395 -13.22 -15.19 -28.91
C ALA A 395 -13.71 -15.11 -27.44
N ASP A 396 -12.83 -14.71 -26.50
CA ASP A 396 -13.20 -14.70 -25.10
C ASP A 396 -13.98 -13.44 -24.69
N THR A 397 -15.03 -13.63 -23.90
CA THR A 397 -15.73 -12.51 -23.23
C THR A 397 -14.86 -11.97 -22.10
N ASN A 398 -14.97 -10.66 -21.77
CA ASN A 398 -14.23 -10.03 -20.68
C ASN A 398 -14.33 -10.83 -19.36
N SER A 399 -15.51 -11.38 -19.05
CA SER A 399 -15.75 -12.20 -17.86
C SER A 399 -14.96 -13.51 -17.86
N SER A 400 -14.78 -14.14 -19.01
CA SER A 400 -13.99 -15.39 -19.13
C SER A 400 -12.51 -15.11 -18.96
N VAL A 401 -12.03 -13.97 -19.49
CA VAL A 401 -10.64 -13.53 -19.38
C VAL A 401 -10.31 -13.17 -17.92
N GLU A 402 -11.19 -12.45 -17.22
CA GLU A 402 -11.01 -12.09 -15.82
C GLU A 402 -10.92 -13.34 -14.91
N THR A 403 -11.80 -14.31 -15.11
CA THR A 403 -11.81 -15.54 -14.31
C THR A 403 -10.57 -16.38 -14.58
N ARG A 404 -10.16 -16.54 -15.84
CA ARG A 404 -9.02 -17.36 -16.25
C ARG A 404 -7.68 -16.77 -15.83
N ASN A 405 -7.54 -15.45 -15.88
CA ASN A 405 -6.26 -14.77 -15.61
C ASN A 405 -6.00 -14.48 -14.12
N GLY A 406 -6.80 -15.02 -13.21
CA GLY A 406 -6.56 -14.89 -11.76
C GLY A 406 -7.05 -13.55 -11.15
N PHE A 407 -7.78 -12.71 -11.89
CA PHE A 407 -8.33 -11.46 -11.34
C PHE A 407 -9.33 -11.72 -10.21
N ARG A 408 -10.03 -12.86 -10.23
CA ARG A 408 -10.92 -13.24 -9.14
C ARG A 408 -10.16 -13.47 -7.83
N SER A 409 -9.02 -14.13 -7.88
CA SER A 409 -8.17 -14.33 -6.69
C SER A 409 -7.62 -13.00 -6.16
N LEU A 410 -7.26 -12.07 -7.06
CA LEU A 410 -6.89 -10.70 -6.68
C LEU A 410 -8.05 -9.96 -6.00
N GLU A 411 -9.28 -10.10 -6.50
CA GLU A 411 -10.47 -9.49 -5.89
C GLU A 411 -10.75 -10.05 -4.49
N ASP A 412 -10.61 -11.36 -4.30
CA ASP A 412 -10.82 -12.01 -3.00
C ASP A 412 -9.82 -11.50 -1.96
N ILE A 413 -8.52 -11.45 -2.29
CA ILE A 413 -7.51 -10.92 -1.38
C ILE A 413 -7.68 -9.42 -1.14
N ALA A 414 -8.06 -8.65 -2.17
CA ALA A 414 -8.37 -7.23 -2.05
C ALA A 414 -9.54 -6.97 -1.10
N GLY A 415 -10.54 -7.86 -1.07
CA GLY A 415 -11.64 -7.82 -0.09
C GLY A 415 -11.14 -7.88 1.34
N ILE A 416 -10.21 -8.78 1.64
CA ILE A 416 -9.60 -8.92 2.96
C ILE A 416 -8.80 -7.66 3.32
N ILE A 417 -7.93 -7.21 2.42
CA ILE A 417 -7.05 -6.06 2.63
C ILE A 417 -7.86 -4.79 2.86
N THR A 418 -8.85 -4.52 2.01
CA THR A 418 -9.70 -3.32 2.15
C THR A 418 -10.55 -3.35 3.41
N SER A 419 -11.00 -4.53 3.86
CA SER A 419 -11.74 -4.64 5.12
C SER A 419 -10.88 -4.27 6.34
N GLN A 420 -9.59 -4.64 6.34
CA GLN A 420 -8.66 -4.22 7.40
C GLN A 420 -8.38 -2.72 7.33
N ALA A 421 -8.18 -2.17 6.14
CA ALA A 421 -7.98 -0.74 5.95
C ALA A 421 -9.20 0.07 6.39
N ILE A 422 -10.43 -0.37 6.09
CA ILE A 422 -11.67 0.28 6.56
C ILE A 422 -11.73 0.33 8.10
N LYS A 423 -11.28 -0.72 8.78
CA LYS A 423 -11.20 -0.72 10.24
C LYS A 423 -10.28 0.39 10.74
N SER A 424 -9.11 0.55 10.14
CA SER A 424 -8.15 1.60 10.50
C SER A 424 -8.66 3.00 10.12
N GLU A 425 -9.36 3.12 8.99
CA GLU A 425 -9.97 4.39 8.58
C GLU A 425 -11.09 4.84 9.53
N LYS A 426 -11.81 3.93 10.17
CA LYS A 426 -12.77 4.29 11.22
C LYS A 426 -12.07 4.91 12.43
N GLU A 427 -10.91 4.38 12.82
CA GLU A 427 -10.09 4.99 13.89
C GLU A 427 -9.57 6.37 13.46
N PHE A 428 -9.15 6.51 12.18
CA PHE A 428 -8.73 7.79 11.61
C PHE A 428 -9.85 8.83 11.67
N ILE A 429 -11.04 8.51 11.16
CA ILE A 429 -12.19 9.41 11.17
C ILE A 429 -12.50 9.85 12.61
N GLN A 430 -12.55 8.91 13.54
CA GLN A 430 -12.81 9.22 14.94
C GLN A 430 -11.78 10.19 15.50
N CYS A 431 -10.48 9.95 15.26
CA CYS A 431 -9.41 10.82 15.72
C CYS A 431 -9.48 12.21 15.07
N ALA A 432 -9.70 12.28 13.75
CA ALA A 432 -9.82 13.54 13.01
C ALA A 432 -11.01 14.41 13.49
N LEU A 433 -12.16 13.76 13.74
CA LEU A 433 -13.33 14.46 14.27
C LEU A 433 -13.11 14.95 15.71
N GLU A 434 -12.45 14.18 16.57
CA GLU A 434 -12.12 14.62 17.93
C GLU A 434 -11.18 15.83 17.94
N ILE A 435 -10.22 15.87 17.01
CA ILE A 435 -9.36 17.03 16.81
C ILE A 435 -10.18 18.21 16.30
N GLY A 436 -11.03 18.03 15.28
CA GLY A 436 -11.87 19.07 14.70
C GLY A 436 -12.77 19.77 15.73
N LYS A 437 -13.38 18.98 16.64
CA LYS A 437 -14.27 19.52 17.70
C LYS A 437 -13.65 20.57 18.60
N GLN A 438 -12.33 20.68 18.65
CA GLN A 438 -11.63 21.63 19.52
C GLN A 438 -11.58 23.02 18.94
N TYR A 439 -11.89 23.15 17.66
CA TYR A 439 -11.89 24.42 16.96
C TYR A 439 -13.34 24.89 16.78
N GLU A 440 -13.66 26.05 17.38
CA GLU A 440 -15.02 26.62 17.28
C GLU A 440 -15.47 26.84 15.83
N ASN A 441 -14.52 27.17 14.96
CA ASN A 441 -14.75 27.45 13.55
C ASN A 441 -14.75 26.19 12.67
N CYS A 442 -14.67 24.98 13.25
CA CYS A 442 -14.68 23.75 12.47
C CYS A 442 -16.08 23.48 11.89
N PRO A 443 -16.26 23.41 10.56
CA PRO A 443 -17.57 23.27 9.94
C PRO A 443 -18.20 21.89 10.17
N PHE A 444 -17.40 20.89 10.54
CA PHE A 444 -17.85 19.51 10.79
C PHE A 444 -17.75 19.10 12.29
N LYS A 445 -17.76 20.04 13.21
CA LYS A 445 -17.58 19.77 14.65
C LYS A 445 -18.66 18.85 15.26
N ASP A 446 -19.89 18.91 14.73
CA ASP A 446 -21.03 18.14 15.22
C ASP A 446 -21.19 16.78 14.54
N LEU A 447 -20.40 16.51 13.50
CA LEU A 447 -20.37 15.26 12.77
C LEU A 447 -19.86 14.12 13.67
N LYS A 448 -20.53 12.97 13.61
CA LYS A 448 -20.16 11.79 14.40
C LYS A 448 -19.65 10.69 13.48
N ALA A 449 -18.64 9.96 13.94
CA ALA A 449 -18.06 8.85 13.17
C ALA A 449 -19.09 7.78 12.74
N LYS A 450 -20.17 7.60 13.49
CA LYS A 450 -21.25 6.67 13.15
C LYS A 450 -22.09 7.11 11.94
N ASP A 451 -22.08 8.39 11.60
CA ASP A 451 -22.86 8.97 10.50
C ASP A 451 -22.10 8.87 9.16
N ILE A 452 -20.82 8.46 9.22
CA ILE A 452 -19.93 8.35 8.07
C ILE A 452 -19.78 6.89 7.66
N GLY A 453 -20.15 6.61 6.41
CA GLY A 453 -19.84 5.34 5.74
C GLY A 453 -18.54 5.44 4.95
N ILE A 454 -17.81 4.33 4.85
CA ILE A 454 -16.58 4.24 4.08
C ILE A 454 -16.82 3.31 2.90
N LYS A 455 -16.72 3.85 1.68
CA LYS A 455 -16.88 3.07 0.45
C LYS A 455 -15.49 2.87 -0.19
N PRO A 456 -15.01 1.62 -0.30
CA PRO A 456 -13.78 1.34 -1.02
C PRO A 456 -14.01 1.49 -2.52
N MET A 457 -13.08 2.18 -3.19
CA MET A 457 -13.10 2.37 -4.64
C MET A 457 -11.91 1.61 -5.24
N ARG A 458 -12.19 0.47 -5.87
CA ARG A 458 -11.14 -0.35 -6.48
C ARG A 458 -10.86 0.09 -7.92
N ASN A 459 -9.63 -0.08 -8.34
CA ASN A 459 -9.24 0.16 -9.73
C ASN A 459 -9.59 -1.06 -10.60
N LYS A 460 -10.88 -1.27 -10.82
CA LYS A 460 -11.36 -2.34 -11.70
C LYS A 460 -11.33 -1.85 -13.14
N ILE A 461 -10.86 -2.71 -14.04
CA ILE A 461 -11.03 -2.52 -15.49
C ILE A 461 -12.46 -2.97 -15.84
N GLU A 462 -13.45 -2.26 -15.31
CA GLU A 462 -14.82 -2.47 -15.76
C GLU A 462 -15.00 -1.85 -17.13
N SER A 463 -15.57 -2.61 -18.05
CA SER A 463 -15.97 -2.05 -19.34
C SER A 463 -17.03 -0.98 -19.09
N LEU A 464 -16.69 0.29 -19.32
CA LEU A 464 -17.62 1.42 -19.19
C LEU A 464 -18.91 1.15 -19.98
N ILE A 465 -18.78 0.42 -21.10
CA ILE A 465 -19.91 0.01 -21.93
C ILE A 465 -20.85 -0.94 -21.16
N ASN A 466 -20.31 -1.93 -20.45
CA ASN A 466 -21.12 -2.88 -19.66
C ASN A 466 -21.81 -2.17 -18.49
N SER A 467 -21.11 -1.27 -17.80
CA SER A 467 -21.68 -0.49 -16.70
C SER A 467 -22.76 0.46 -17.19
N THR A 468 -22.58 1.13 -18.32
CA THR A 468 -23.62 2.00 -18.91
C THR A 468 -24.80 1.21 -19.43
N GLN A 469 -24.60 0.06 -20.05
CA GLN A 469 -25.69 -0.83 -20.47
C GLN A 469 -26.48 -1.39 -19.27
N ALA A 470 -25.78 -1.81 -18.22
CA ALA A 470 -26.41 -2.26 -16.98
C ALA A 470 -27.27 -1.15 -16.37
N PHE A 471 -26.74 0.08 -16.27
CA PHE A 471 -27.47 1.25 -15.79
C PHE A 471 -28.72 1.51 -16.64
N ALA A 472 -28.58 1.59 -17.95
CA ALA A 472 -29.69 1.83 -18.88
C ALA A 472 -30.77 0.74 -18.77
N THR A 473 -30.35 -0.53 -18.64
CA THR A 473 -31.29 -1.66 -18.47
C THR A 473 -32.06 -1.57 -17.17
N MET A 474 -31.37 -1.23 -16.06
CA MET A 474 -32.01 -1.06 -14.75
C MET A 474 -33.01 0.10 -14.74
N ILE A 475 -32.66 1.25 -15.34
CA ILE A 475 -33.59 2.39 -15.47
C ILE A 475 -34.81 2.03 -16.30
N ASN A 476 -34.61 1.37 -17.43
CA ASN A 476 -35.71 0.92 -18.31
C ASN A 476 -36.62 -0.13 -17.62
N SER A 477 -36.07 -0.91 -16.69
CA SER A 477 -36.80 -1.89 -15.88
C SER A 477 -37.51 -1.27 -14.67
N GLY A 478 -37.44 0.06 -14.48
CA GLY A 478 -38.12 0.77 -13.38
C GLY A 478 -37.38 0.73 -12.04
N VAL A 479 -36.11 0.33 -12.02
CA VAL A 479 -35.28 0.37 -10.80
C VAL A 479 -35.00 1.83 -10.43
N ASN A 480 -35.03 2.14 -9.13
CA ASN A 480 -34.68 3.47 -8.62
C ASN A 480 -33.28 3.87 -9.11
N ARG A 481 -33.12 5.14 -9.55
CA ARG A 481 -31.86 5.65 -10.10
C ARG A 481 -30.71 5.56 -9.12
N ILE A 482 -30.92 5.85 -7.82
CA ILE A 482 -29.88 5.71 -6.81
C ILE A 482 -29.37 4.27 -6.79
N THR A 483 -30.30 3.29 -6.76
CA THR A 483 -29.93 1.86 -6.80
C THR A 483 -29.21 1.50 -8.10
N ALA A 484 -29.67 2.03 -9.24
CA ALA A 484 -29.03 1.80 -10.53
C ALA A 484 -27.60 2.37 -10.59
N TYR A 485 -27.36 3.56 -10.05
CA TYR A 485 -26.01 4.13 -9.93
C TYR A 485 -25.10 3.32 -9.01
N VAL A 486 -25.64 2.88 -7.85
CA VAL A 486 -24.88 2.06 -6.90
C VAL A 486 -24.45 0.73 -7.53
N VAL A 487 -25.41 0.03 -8.18
CA VAL A 487 -25.18 -1.32 -8.72
C VAL A 487 -24.30 -1.27 -9.99
N SER A 488 -24.48 -0.26 -10.85
CA SER A 488 -23.68 -0.12 -12.07
C SER A 488 -22.25 0.34 -11.80
N GLY A 489 -21.96 0.92 -10.63
CA GLY A 489 -20.63 1.43 -10.30
C GLY A 489 -20.19 2.68 -11.09
N LEU A 490 -21.08 3.27 -11.92
CA LEU A 490 -20.76 4.39 -12.80
C LEU A 490 -20.33 5.66 -12.07
N VAL A 491 -20.81 5.87 -10.85
CA VAL A 491 -20.56 7.07 -10.06
C VAL A 491 -20.07 6.74 -8.66
N ALA A 492 -19.20 7.58 -8.14
CA ALA A 492 -18.64 7.41 -6.80
C ALA A 492 -19.68 7.68 -5.70
N ASP A 493 -20.47 8.73 -5.84
CA ASP A 493 -21.60 9.07 -4.97
C ASP A 493 -22.90 9.04 -5.76
N ALA A 494 -23.67 7.96 -5.55
CA ALA A 494 -24.92 7.76 -6.23
C ALA A 494 -26.03 8.69 -5.72
N THR A 495 -25.94 9.16 -4.49
CA THR A 495 -26.95 10.02 -3.88
C THR A 495 -26.83 11.46 -4.37
N ASP A 496 -25.61 11.99 -4.38
CA ASP A 496 -25.33 13.34 -4.89
C ASP A 496 -25.62 13.42 -6.41
N THR A 497 -25.16 12.42 -7.16
CA THR A 497 -25.42 12.33 -8.61
C THR A 497 -26.92 12.24 -8.91
N ALA A 498 -27.69 11.48 -8.13
CA ALA A 498 -29.14 11.39 -8.31
C ALA A 498 -29.85 12.70 -7.93
N ALA A 499 -29.34 13.45 -6.97
CA ALA A 499 -29.83 14.77 -6.62
C ALA A 499 -29.57 15.79 -7.75
N MET A 500 -28.36 15.81 -8.30
CA MET A 500 -27.99 16.64 -9.45
C MET A 500 -28.85 16.31 -10.69
N ASP A 501 -28.99 15.04 -11.03
CA ASP A 501 -29.82 14.55 -12.14
C ASP A 501 -31.31 14.90 -11.97
N LYS A 502 -31.78 15.01 -10.72
CA LYS A 502 -33.13 15.50 -10.42
C LYS A 502 -33.23 17.01 -10.66
N LEU A 503 -32.26 17.81 -10.17
CA LEU A 503 -32.22 19.25 -10.40
C LEU A 503 -32.17 19.59 -11.89
N GLU A 504 -31.30 18.94 -12.64
CA GLU A 504 -31.18 19.17 -14.10
C GLU A 504 -32.47 18.82 -14.84
N ARG A 505 -33.20 17.77 -14.42
CA ARG A 505 -34.51 17.45 -15.00
C ARG A 505 -35.59 18.45 -14.62
N ASP A 506 -35.59 18.92 -13.40
CA ASP A 506 -36.55 19.94 -12.96
C ASP A 506 -36.31 21.26 -13.69
N GLU A 507 -35.05 21.65 -13.92
CA GLU A 507 -34.69 22.81 -14.75
C GLU A 507 -35.11 22.64 -16.21
N ASN A 508 -34.78 21.51 -16.83
CA ASN A 508 -35.20 21.19 -18.20
C ASN A 508 -36.73 21.16 -18.35
N PHE A 509 -37.44 20.64 -17.34
CA PHE A 509 -38.90 20.64 -17.32
C PHE A 509 -39.45 22.07 -17.24
N GLN A 510 -38.87 22.93 -16.38
CA GLN A 510 -39.28 24.33 -16.29
C GLN A 510 -39.01 25.10 -17.57
N GLU A 511 -37.89 24.82 -18.22
CA GLU A 511 -37.55 25.45 -19.51
C GLU A 511 -38.52 24.99 -20.63
N THR A 512 -38.87 23.72 -20.68
CA THR A 512 -39.87 23.18 -21.61
C THR A 512 -41.26 23.81 -21.38
N VAL A 513 -41.66 23.96 -20.10
CA VAL A 513 -42.93 24.63 -19.78
C VAL A 513 -42.90 26.10 -20.16
N ARG A 514 -41.80 26.81 -19.99
CA ARG A 514 -41.64 28.19 -20.45
C ARG A 514 -41.78 28.29 -21.94
N GLN A 515 -41.07 27.45 -22.69
CA GLN A 515 -41.17 27.43 -24.17
C GLN A 515 -42.59 27.13 -24.67
N GLU A 516 -43.31 26.22 -24.00
CA GLU A 516 -44.70 25.91 -24.37
C GLU A 516 -45.65 27.07 -24.06
N VAL A 517 -45.44 27.75 -22.90
CA VAL A 517 -46.21 28.97 -22.54
C VAL A 517 -45.94 30.11 -23.52
N GLU A 518 -44.69 30.34 -23.93
CA GLU A 518 -44.34 31.33 -24.93
C GLU A 518 -44.95 30.99 -26.30
N ARG A 519 -44.93 29.69 -26.69
CA ARG A 519 -45.55 29.24 -27.94
C ARG A 519 -47.08 29.41 -27.92
N GLN A 520 -47.73 29.15 -26.81
CA GLN A 520 -49.16 29.42 -26.65
C GLN A 520 -49.52 30.92 -26.66
N LYS A 521 -48.68 31.78 -26.06
CA LYS A 521 -48.84 33.22 -26.14
C LYS A 521 -48.70 33.71 -27.60
N ALA A 522 -47.68 33.30 -28.29
CA ALA A 522 -47.49 33.63 -29.71
C ALA A 522 -48.65 33.14 -30.58
N MET A 523 -49.19 31.94 -30.35
CA MET A 523 -50.40 31.44 -31.05
C MET A 523 -51.62 32.29 -30.76
N ASN A 524 -51.83 32.69 -29.50
CA ASN A 524 -52.95 33.54 -29.11
C ASN A 524 -52.82 34.96 -29.73
N GLU A 525 -51.63 35.54 -29.81
CA GLU A 525 -51.38 36.82 -30.48
C GLU A 525 -51.68 36.75 -32.00
N VAL A 526 -51.26 35.67 -32.67
CA VAL A 526 -51.56 35.41 -34.10
C VAL A 526 -53.09 35.26 -34.29
N ASN A 527 -53.77 34.51 -33.43
CA ASN A 527 -55.23 34.36 -33.51
C ASN A 527 -55.99 35.67 -33.24
N GLN A 528 -55.48 36.52 -32.31
CA GLN A 528 -56.06 37.86 -32.10
C GLN A 528 -55.85 38.79 -33.29
N GLN A 529 -54.66 38.75 -33.92
CA GLN A 529 -54.42 39.49 -35.14
C GLN A 529 -55.29 39.00 -36.30
N GLN A 530 -55.51 37.71 -36.47
CA GLN A 530 -56.43 37.17 -37.49
C GLN A 530 -57.89 37.56 -37.21
N GLN A 531 -58.33 37.61 -35.96
CA GLN A 531 -59.68 38.07 -35.62
C GLN A 531 -59.83 39.60 -35.86
N ASN A 532 -58.81 40.41 -35.54
CA ASN A 532 -58.86 41.84 -35.82
C ASN A 532 -58.84 42.12 -37.35
N THR A 533 -58.12 41.35 -38.13
CA THR A 533 -58.08 41.51 -39.57
C THR A 533 -59.41 41.08 -40.20
N SER A 534 -60.08 40.04 -39.69
CA SER A 534 -61.43 39.67 -40.17
C SER A 534 -62.54 40.64 -39.75
N VAL A 535 -62.36 41.35 -38.66
CA VAL A 535 -63.29 42.42 -38.25
C VAL A 535 -63.12 43.69 -39.09
N GLU A 536 -61.86 44.04 -39.46
CA GLU A 536 -61.58 45.15 -40.41
C GLU A 536 -62.08 44.84 -41.84
N GLU A 537 -61.99 43.58 -42.33
CA GLU A 537 -62.56 43.21 -43.60
C GLU A 537 -64.11 43.25 -43.62
N ILE A 538 -64.78 42.96 -42.51
CA ILE A 538 -66.26 43.07 -42.41
C ILE A 538 -66.72 44.51 -42.36
N ASP A 539 -66.01 45.43 -41.69
CA ASP A 539 -66.29 46.87 -41.65
C ASP A 539 -66.07 47.56 -43.00
N VAL A 540 -65.20 47.08 -43.85
CA VAL A 540 -64.96 47.61 -45.24
C VAL A 540 -66.03 47.15 -46.24
N GLU A 541 -66.61 45.93 -46.05
CA GLU A 541 -67.75 45.51 -46.91
C GLU A 541 -69.07 46.16 -46.53
N GLU A 542 -69.38 46.55 -45.31
CA GLU A 542 -70.62 47.26 -44.95
C GLU A 542 -70.61 48.73 -45.34
N ASN A 543 -69.47 49.40 -45.53
CA ASN A 543 -69.40 50.80 -46.00
C ASN A 543 -69.34 50.94 -47.59
N GLY A 544 -69.24 49.82 -48.33
CA GLY A 544 -69.21 49.85 -49.78
C GLY A 544 -70.56 49.78 -50.47
N ASN A 545 -71.66 49.54 -49.76
CA ASN A 545 -73.00 49.37 -50.34
C ASN A 545 -73.99 50.55 -50.16
N ASN A 546 -73.50 51.74 -49.79
CA ASN A 546 -74.30 52.98 -49.76
C ASN A 546 -73.64 54.12 -50.55
N GLN A 547 -73.55 53.96 -51.90
CA GLN A 547 -73.58 55.08 -52.88
C GLN A 547 -74.22 54.65 -54.14
#